data_9491ca95637c2dc94766e932c4d34bfa
#
_entry.id   9491ca95637c2dc94766e932c4d34bfa
#
_cell.length_a   1.000
_cell.length_b   1.000
_cell.length_c   1.000
_cell.angle_alpha   90.00
_cell.angle_beta   90.00
_cell.angle_gamma   90.00
#
_symmetry.space_group_name_H-M   'P 1'
#
loop_
_entity.id
_entity.type
_entity.pdbx_description
1 polymer ?
#
loop_
_entity_poly.entity_id
_entity_poly.type
_entity_poly.pdbx_seq_one_letter_code
_entity_poly.pdbx_strand_id
1 'polypeptide(L)'
;MAAVVSVFGKFFSVTTLQVKHIYPAIKHPEYVKMLYLLFIAYLISMAEVNLTGGGEQFLLAQAMHPDTHILWIVGMMLLHFVFSTFSFSSGLPGGSFIPTLVTGGLLGQIVALILVQQGVIAYENISYIMLICMSAFLVAVIRTPLTAIVLITEITGHLEVFYPSIVVGGLTYYFTEMLQIKPFNVILYDDMINSPAFKEEARYTLSVEVMSGSYLDGKIVDELRLPERCIIINVHRDRKNWPPKGQKLMPGDQVQIEMDSQDIEKLYEPLVSMANIY
;
A
#
# COMPACT_ATOMS: atom_id res chain seq x y z
N MET A 1 -14.86 -21.98 0.19
CA MET A 1 -13.57 -21.35 0.50
C MET A 1 -13.41 -20.00 -0.22
N ALA A 2 -13.38 -19.91 -1.55
CA ALA A 2 -13.16 -18.66 -2.29
C ALA A 2 -14.10 -17.51 -1.88
N ALA A 3 -15.40 -17.73 -1.76
CA ALA A 3 -16.38 -16.72 -1.33
C ALA A 3 -16.10 -16.21 0.10
N VAL A 4 -15.77 -17.12 1.04
CA VAL A 4 -15.43 -16.75 2.42
C VAL A 4 -14.19 -15.88 2.45
N VAL A 5 -13.17 -16.25 1.69
CA VAL A 5 -11.91 -15.51 1.57
C VAL A 5 -12.15 -14.12 0.98
N SER A 6 -13.01 -13.99 -0.06
CA SER A 6 -13.33 -12.70 -0.67
C SER A 6 -14.06 -11.76 0.30
N VAL A 7 -15.03 -12.27 1.05
CA VAL A 7 -15.74 -11.49 2.07
C VAL A 7 -14.80 -11.03 3.17
N PHE A 8 -13.93 -11.94 3.66
CA PHE A 8 -12.98 -11.61 4.71
C PHE A 8 -11.88 -10.64 4.21
N GLY A 9 -11.46 -10.77 2.94
CA GLY A 9 -10.55 -9.81 2.30
C GLY A 9 -11.13 -8.39 2.20
N LYS A 10 -12.44 -8.28 1.91
CA LYS A 10 -13.16 -7.00 1.98
C LYS A 10 -13.14 -6.42 3.39
N PHE A 11 -13.50 -7.23 4.37
CA PHE A 11 -13.50 -6.83 5.77
C PHE A 11 -12.10 -6.36 6.21
N PHE A 12 -11.04 -7.11 5.86
CA PHE A 12 -9.65 -6.75 6.13
C PHE A 12 -9.30 -5.37 5.55
N SER A 13 -9.55 -5.16 4.27
CA SER A 13 -9.21 -3.91 3.58
C SER A 13 -9.95 -2.71 4.16
N VAL A 14 -11.27 -2.85 4.37
CA VAL A 14 -12.11 -1.77 4.91
C VAL A 14 -11.70 -1.41 6.34
N THR A 15 -11.51 -2.43 7.20
CA THR A 15 -11.15 -2.19 8.61
C THR A 15 -9.77 -1.53 8.73
N THR A 16 -8.79 -2.00 7.96
CA THR A 16 -7.44 -1.42 7.97
C THR A 16 -7.45 0.05 7.56
N LEU A 17 -8.25 0.41 6.54
CA LEU A 17 -8.40 1.79 6.12
C LEU A 17 -9.12 2.65 7.15
N GLN A 18 -10.18 2.14 7.76
CA GLN A 18 -10.91 2.87 8.81
C GLN A 18 -9.99 3.16 10.01
N VAL A 19 -9.21 2.18 10.45
CA VAL A 19 -8.24 2.38 11.54
C VAL A 19 -7.17 3.40 11.15
N LYS A 20 -6.67 3.36 9.91
CA LYS A 20 -5.71 4.34 9.39
C LYS A 20 -6.26 5.78 9.45
N HIS A 21 -7.56 5.98 9.20
CA HIS A 21 -8.18 7.30 9.33
C HIS A 21 -8.43 7.72 10.78
N ILE A 22 -8.73 6.78 11.67
CA ILE A 22 -9.00 7.05 13.09
C ILE A 22 -7.69 7.28 13.86
N TYR A 23 -6.62 6.60 13.50
CA TYR A 23 -5.34 6.65 14.23
C TYR A 23 -4.76 8.07 14.40
N PRO A 24 -4.74 8.95 13.37
CA PRO A 24 -4.28 10.34 13.53
C PRO A 24 -5.15 11.17 14.47
N ALA A 25 -6.44 10.83 14.61
CA ALA A 25 -7.37 11.55 15.50
C ALA A 25 -7.06 11.33 16.99
N ILE A 26 -6.23 10.36 17.33
CA ILE A 26 -5.75 10.13 18.71
C ILE A 26 -4.80 11.28 19.06
N LYS A 27 -5.23 12.16 19.99
CA LYS A 27 -4.51 13.37 20.41
C LYS A 27 -3.29 13.10 21.32
N HIS A 28 -2.42 12.19 20.92
CA HIS A 28 -1.17 11.93 21.63
C HIS A 28 0.02 12.17 20.69
N PRO A 29 1.18 12.61 21.21
CA PRO A 29 2.40 12.71 20.42
C PRO A 29 2.77 11.36 19.79
N GLU A 30 3.37 11.40 18.61
CA GLU A 30 3.72 10.18 17.82
C GLU A 30 4.54 9.17 18.65
N TYR A 31 5.52 9.64 19.42
CA TYR A 31 6.34 8.76 20.26
C TYR A 31 5.53 8.02 21.33
N VAL A 32 4.46 8.63 21.86
CA VAL A 32 3.56 8.00 22.85
C VAL A 32 2.73 6.91 22.18
N LYS A 33 2.24 7.15 20.98
CA LYS A 33 1.51 6.15 20.18
C LYS A 33 2.40 4.94 19.87
N MET A 34 3.68 5.19 19.54
CA MET A 34 4.68 4.12 19.30
C MET A 34 4.94 3.31 20.59
N LEU A 35 5.04 3.96 21.74
CA LEU A 35 5.20 3.27 23.02
C LEU A 35 4.01 2.36 23.36
N TYR A 36 2.78 2.79 23.08
CA TYR A 36 1.60 1.93 23.23
C TYR A 36 1.65 0.70 22.32
N LEU A 37 2.03 0.86 21.07
CA LEU A 37 2.19 -0.27 20.15
C LEU A 37 3.28 -1.24 20.60
N LEU A 38 4.44 -0.73 21.05
CA LEU A 38 5.51 -1.54 21.61
C LEU A 38 5.06 -2.29 22.87
N PHE A 39 4.30 -1.64 23.75
CA PHE A 39 3.76 -2.28 24.94
C PHE A 39 2.75 -3.38 24.60
N ILE A 40 1.86 -3.15 23.62
CA ILE A 40 0.93 -4.17 23.13
C ILE A 40 1.69 -5.33 22.49
N ALA A 41 2.71 -5.05 21.66
CA ALA A 41 3.57 -6.07 21.08
C ALA A 41 4.26 -6.93 22.15
N TYR A 42 4.74 -6.30 23.22
CA TYR A 42 5.33 -6.98 24.37
C TYR A 42 4.32 -7.91 25.07
N LEU A 43 3.10 -7.44 25.30
CA LEU A 43 2.04 -8.27 25.90
C LEU A 43 1.67 -9.47 25.01
N ILE A 44 1.59 -9.26 23.70
CA ILE A 44 1.34 -10.33 22.72
C ILE A 44 2.50 -11.33 22.77
N SER A 45 3.74 -10.86 22.81
CA SER A 45 4.92 -11.71 22.90
C SER A 45 4.96 -12.56 24.18
N MET A 46 4.40 -12.07 25.27
CA MET A 46 4.27 -12.88 26.50
C MET A 46 3.20 -13.97 26.37
N ALA A 47 2.16 -13.74 25.58
CA ALA A 47 1.09 -14.74 25.34
C ALA A 47 1.52 -15.76 24.29
N GLU A 48 2.07 -15.30 23.15
CA GLU A 48 2.53 -16.13 22.05
C GLU A 48 3.68 -15.41 21.31
N VAL A 49 4.92 -15.80 21.62
CA VAL A 49 6.11 -15.11 21.09
C VAL A 49 6.20 -15.18 19.56
N ASN A 50 5.74 -16.27 18.98
CA ASN A 50 5.80 -16.50 17.53
C ASN A 50 4.80 -15.63 16.73
N LEU A 51 3.82 -15.03 17.41
CA LEU A 51 2.81 -14.16 16.78
C LEU A 51 3.33 -12.73 16.58
N THR A 52 4.44 -12.37 17.21
CA THR A 52 5.07 -11.05 17.07
C THR A 52 5.79 -10.89 15.73
N GLY A 53 6.09 -9.67 15.35
CA GLY A 53 6.59 -9.37 14.02
C GLY A 53 5.50 -9.47 12.96
N GLY A 54 5.74 -10.18 11.88
CA GLY A 54 4.74 -10.45 10.84
C GLY A 54 3.82 -11.63 11.15
N GLY A 55 4.10 -12.42 12.21
CA GLY A 55 3.35 -13.63 12.54
C GLY A 55 3.73 -14.87 11.72
N GLU A 56 4.77 -14.76 10.87
CA GLU A 56 5.18 -15.86 9.98
C GLU A 56 5.64 -17.09 10.75
N GLN A 57 6.32 -16.91 11.88
CA GLN A 57 6.81 -18.03 12.69
C GLN A 57 5.65 -18.82 13.31
N PHE A 58 4.60 -18.11 13.77
CA PHE A 58 3.38 -18.74 14.25
C PHE A 58 2.70 -19.53 13.14
N LEU A 59 2.56 -18.93 11.96
CA LEU A 59 1.97 -19.61 10.81
C LEU A 59 2.74 -20.87 10.40
N LEU A 60 4.08 -20.81 10.37
CA LEU A 60 4.93 -21.97 10.08
C LEU A 60 4.76 -23.08 11.12
N ALA A 61 4.72 -22.73 12.40
CA ALA A 61 4.48 -23.69 13.46
C ALA A 61 3.11 -24.36 13.30
N GLN A 62 2.06 -23.59 12.97
CA GLN A 62 0.73 -24.13 12.69
C GLN A 62 0.67 -24.96 11.40
N ALA A 63 1.47 -24.65 10.38
CA ALA A 63 1.54 -25.46 9.17
C ALA A 63 2.23 -26.81 9.40
N MET A 64 3.20 -26.87 10.30
CA MET A 64 3.89 -28.12 10.65
C MET A 64 3.06 -28.99 11.62
N HIS A 65 2.48 -28.36 12.61
CA HIS A 65 1.72 -28.99 13.69
C HIS A 65 0.42 -28.21 13.94
N PRO A 66 -0.63 -28.42 13.11
CA PRO A 66 -1.87 -27.66 13.25
C PRO A 66 -2.52 -27.88 14.61
N ASP A 67 -2.79 -26.79 15.32
CA ASP A 67 -3.63 -26.86 16.52
C ASP A 67 -5.08 -27.20 16.14
N THR A 68 -5.74 -28.01 16.94
CA THR A 68 -7.10 -28.49 16.68
C THR A 68 -8.18 -27.63 17.35
N HIS A 69 -7.78 -26.72 18.23
CA HIS A 69 -8.72 -25.85 18.94
C HIS A 69 -9.12 -24.63 18.10
N ILE A 70 -10.23 -24.72 17.38
CA ILE A 70 -10.72 -23.65 16.48
C ILE A 70 -10.80 -22.29 17.19
N LEU A 71 -11.35 -22.26 18.42
CA LEU A 71 -11.48 -20.99 19.16
C LEU A 71 -10.14 -20.35 19.48
N TRP A 72 -9.11 -21.15 19.73
CA TRP A 72 -7.75 -20.65 19.92
C TRP A 72 -7.21 -20.00 18.65
N ILE A 73 -7.33 -20.69 17.51
CA ILE A 73 -6.86 -20.16 16.22
C ILE A 73 -7.63 -18.91 15.81
N VAL A 74 -8.95 -18.86 16.03
CA VAL A 74 -9.76 -17.65 15.82
C VAL A 74 -9.26 -16.51 16.70
N GLY A 75 -9.00 -16.77 17.98
CA GLY A 75 -8.46 -15.78 18.91
C GLY A 75 -7.10 -15.23 18.45
N MET A 76 -6.18 -16.10 18.03
CA MET A 76 -4.86 -15.71 17.52
C MET A 76 -4.95 -14.94 16.19
N MET A 77 -5.82 -15.38 15.29
CA MET A 77 -6.08 -14.66 14.03
C MET A 77 -6.63 -13.25 14.29
N LEU A 78 -7.59 -13.09 15.18
CA LEU A 78 -8.15 -11.78 15.53
C LEU A 78 -7.10 -10.90 16.21
N LEU A 79 -6.33 -11.44 17.14
CA LEU A 79 -5.26 -10.72 17.82
C LEU A 79 -4.21 -10.24 16.82
N HIS A 80 -3.76 -11.12 15.91
CA HIS A 80 -2.83 -10.78 14.84
C HIS A 80 -3.41 -9.73 13.90
N PHE A 81 -4.66 -9.88 13.48
CA PHE A 81 -5.34 -8.94 12.60
C PHE A 81 -5.43 -7.53 13.22
N VAL A 82 -5.89 -7.44 14.47
CA VAL A 82 -6.01 -6.16 15.19
C VAL A 82 -4.64 -5.51 15.35
N PHE A 83 -3.65 -6.26 15.85
CA PHE A 83 -2.30 -5.74 16.03
C PHE A 83 -1.68 -5.26 14.72
N SER A 84 -1.78 -6.05 13.65
CA SER A 84 -1.25 -5.71 12.32
C SER A 84 -1.94 -4.47 11.74
N THR A 85 -3.25 -4.34 11.91
CA THR A 85 -4.02 -3.18 11.47
C THR A 85 -3.58 -1.90 12.18
N PHE A 86 -3.42 -1.92 13.49
CA PHE A 86 -2.92 -0.77 14.25
C PHE A 86 -1.46 -0.45 13.94
N SER A 87 -0.61 -1.46 13.82
CA SER A 87 0.79 -1.32 13.45
C SER A 87 0.95 -0.66 12.08
N PHE A 88 0.18 -1.13 11.08
CA PHE A 88 0.16 -0.54 9.74
C PHE A 88 -0.33 0.91 9.76
N SER A 89 -1.35 1.21 10.57
CA SER A 89 -1.95 2.55 10.67
C SER A 89 -1.07 3.56 11.42
N SER A 90 -0.02 3.09 12.11
CA SER A 90 0.90 3.96 12.88
C SER A 90 1.79 4.85 12.01
N GLY A 91 1.86 4.60 10.70
CA GLY A 91 2.76 5.31 9.79
C GLY A 91 4.23 4.89 9.88
N LEU A 92 4.56 3.93 10.75
CA LEU A 92 5.89 3.33 10.78
C LEU A 92 6.17 2.58 9.46
N PRO A 93 7.42 2.65 8.97
CA PRO A 93 7.78 1.89 7.77
C PRO A 93 7.60 0.39 8.01
N GLY A 94 6.73 -0.23 7.25
CA GLY A 94 6.42 -1.66 7.34
C GLY A 94 5.56 -2.12 6.18
N GLY A 95 5.60 -3.42 5.88
CA GLY A 95 4.82 -4.04 4.81
C GLY A 95 3.50 -4.61 5.33
N SER A 96 2.43 -4.48 4.57
CA SER A 96 1.15 -5.16 4.82
C SER A 96 1.12 -6.59 4.27
N PHE A 97 2.16 -6.99 3.53
CA PHE A 97 2.20 -8.23 2.77
C PHE A 97 2.21 -9.48 3.66
N ILE A 98 3.19 -9.59 4.56
CA ILE A 98 3.34 -10.74 5.47
C ILE A 98 2.12 -10.87 6.40
N PRO A 99 1.64 -9.81 7.07
CA PRO A 99 0.41 -9.89 7.86
C PRO A 99 -0.82 -10.35 7.07
N THR A 100 -0.92 -9.97 5.80
CA THR A 100 -1.99 -10.45 4.91
C THR A 100 -1.87 -11.96 4.66
N LEU A 101 -0.66 -12.46 4.40
CA LEU A 101 -0.42 -13.90 4.21
C LEU A 101 -0.76 -14.69 5.46
N VAL A 102 -0.31 -14.25 6.63
CA VAL A 102 -0.56 -14.90 7.91
C VAL A 102 -2.06 -14.96 8.21
N THR A 103 -2.76 -13.86 8.04
CA THR A 103 -4.23 -13.81 8.19
C THR A 103 -4.92 -14.81 7.25
N GLY A 104 -4.47 -14.89 5.99
CA GLY A 104 -4.98 -15.84 5.00
C GLY A 104 -4.73 -17.29 5.40
N GLY A 105 -3.54 -17.61 5.91
CA GLY A 105 -3.17 -18.95 6.36
C GLY A 105 -3.99 -19.40 7.58
N LEU A 106 -4.14 -18.53 8.58
CA LEU A 106 -4.96 -18.84 9.78
C LEU A 106 -6.44 -18.97 9.43
N LEU A 107 -6.96 -18.15 8.52
CA LEU A 107 -8.31 -18.34 7.98
C LEU A 107 -8.44 -19.67 7.27
N GLY A 108 -7.43 -20.08 6.50
CA GLY A 108 -7.35 -21.40 5.86
C GLY A 108 -7.37 -22.54 6.87
N GLN A 109 -6.64 -22.42 7.98
CA GLN A 109 -6.64 -23.40 9.06
C GLN A 109 -8.03 -23.54 9.69
N ILE A 110 -8.72 -22.43 9.97
CA ILE A 110 -10.09 -22.46 10.52
C ILE A 110 -11.03 -23.19 9.56
N VAL A 111 -10.98 -22.85 8.26
CA VAL A 111 -11.81 -23.52 7.25
C VAL A 111 -11.46 -25.01 7.16
N ALA A 112 -10.18 -25.37 7.17
CA ALA A 112 -9.72 -26.75 7.13
C ALA A 112 -10.21 -27.55 8.34
N LEU A 113 -10.10 -27.00 9.55
CA LEU A 113 -10.58 -27.65 10.78
C LEU A 113 -12.08 -27.91 10.75
N ILE A 114 -12.88 -26.99 10.23
CA ILE A 114 -14.32 -27.18 10.04
C ILE A 114 -14.58 -28.34 9.07
N LEU A 115 -13.83 -28.40 7.96
CA LEU A 115 -13.97 -29.47 6.97
C LEU A 115 -13.53 -30.85 7.53
N VAL A 116 -12.49 -30.87 8.37
CA VAL A 116 -12.06 -32.09 9.08
C VAL A 116 -13.15 -32.57 10.04
N GLN A 117 -13.76 -31.67 10.83
CA GLN A 117 -14.86 -32.01 11.73
C GLN A 117 -16.09 -32.55 11.01
N GLN A 118 -16.33 -32.11 9.77
CA GLN A 118 -17.41 -32.62 8.93
C GLN A 118 -17.03 -33.89 8.18
N GLY A 119 -15.82 -34.42 8.34
CA GLY A 119 -15.33 -35.59 7.65
C GLY A 119 -15.09 -35.42 6.14
N VAL A 120 -14.99 -34.17 5.66
CA VAL A 120 -14.80 -33.87 4.23
C VAL A 120 -13.35 -34.05 3.81
N ILE A 121 -12.40 -33.70 4.69
CA ILE A 121 -10.96 -33.83 4.44
C ILE A 121 -10.25 -34.53 5.60
N ALA A 122 -9.12 -35.17 5.32
CA ALA A 122 -8.26 -35.73 6.34
C ALA A 122 -7.45 -34.63 7.06
N TYR A 123 -7.09 -34.86 8.31
CA TYR A 123 -6.30 -33.95 9.14
C TYR A 123 -4.97 -33.55 8.48
N GLU A 124 -4.33 -34.47 7.79
CA GLU A 124 -3.06 -34.28 7.09
C GLU A 124 -3.14 -33.20 5.99
N ASN A 125 -4.34 -32.91 5.49
CA ASN A 125 -4.56 -31.93 4.44
C ASN A 125 -4.77 -30.49 4.95
N ILE A 126 -4.72 -30.25 6.27
CA ILE A 126 -4.91 -28.93 6.86
C ILE A 126 -3.88 -27.94 6.28
N SER A 127 -2.60 -28.31 6.28
CA SER A 127 -1.50 -27.46 5.81
C SER A 127 -1.67 -27.09 4.33
N TYR A 128 -2.14 -28.02 3.48
CA TYR A 128 -2.42 -27.70 2.06
C TYR A 128 -3.55 -26.66 1.91
N ILE A 129 -4.61 -26.80 2.70
CA ILE A 129 -5.72 -25.84 2.68
C ILE A 129 -5.25 -24.46 3.19
N MET A 130 -4.38 -24.42 4.20
CA MET A 130 -3.76 -23.19 4.67
C MET A 130 -3.00 -22.46 3.53
N LEU A 131 -2.14 -23.19 2.80
CA LEU A 131 -1.33 -22.62 1.71
C LEU A 131 -2.20 -22.11 0.55
N ILE A 132 -3.22 -22.88 0.16
CA ILE A 132 -4.18 -22.48 -0.88
C ILE A 132 -4.95 -21.22 -0.42
N CYS A 133 -5.33 -21.14 0.85
CA CYS A 133 -6.04 -20.00 1.40
C CYS A 133 -5.14 -18.75 1.50
N MET A 134 -3.85 -18.92 1.81
CA MET A 134 -2.88 -17.81 1.78
C MET A 134 -2.82 -17.14 0.40
N SER A 135 -2.68 -17.95 -0.67
CA SER A 135 -2.67 -17.42 -2.04
C SER A 135 -4.00 -16.76 -2.40
N ALA A 136 -5.12 -17.39 -2.08
CA ALA A 136 -6.46 -16.87 -2.33
C ALA A 136 -6.71 -15.55 -1.57
N PHE A 137 -6.27 -15.44 -0.32
CA PHE A 137 -6.44 -14.22 0.48
C PHE A 137 -5.61 -13.06 -0.08
N LEU A 138 -4.39 -13.35 -0.54
CA LEU A 138 -3.55 -12.36 -1.23
C LEU A 138 -4.22 -11.86 -2.52
N VAL A 139 -4.85 -12.78 -3.29
CA VAL A 139 -5.66 -12.41 -4.46
C VAL A 139 -6.83 -11.51 -4.05
N ALA A 140 -7.53 -11.83 -2.97
CA ALA A 140 -8.67 -11.04 -2.50
C ALA A 140 -8.29 -9.61 -2.11
N VAL A 141 -7.11 -9.42 -1.49
CA VAL A 141 -6.67 -8.13 -0.95
C VAL A 141 -5.90 -7.32 -2.00
N ILE A 142 -4.91 -7.92 -2.68
CA ILE A 142 -3.96 -7.21 -3.56
C ILE A 142 -4.37 -7.27 -5.03
N ARG A 143 -5.18 -8.25 -5.45
CA ARG A 143 -5.65 -8.46 -6.84
C ARG A 143 -4.56 -8.86 -7.84
N THR A 144 -3.55 -9.58 -7.38
CA THR A 144 -2.45 -10.09 -8.22
C THR A 144 -2.44 -11.63 -8.22
N PRO A 145 -3.35 -12.30 -8.96
CA PRO A 145 -3.52 -13.75 -8.85
C PRO A 145 -2.26 -14.53 -9.24
N LEU A 146 -1.62 -14.19 -10.33
CA LEU A 146 -0.40 -14.90 -10.75
C LEU A 146 0.73 -14.76 -9.73
N THR A 147 0.96 -13.55 -9.26
CA THR A 147 1.99 -13.28 -8.24
C THR A 147 1.71 -14.04 -6.95
N ALA A 148 0.46 -14.06 -6.49
CA ALA A 148 0.07 -14.75 -5.27
C ALA A 148 0.30 -16.26 -5.35
N ILE A 149 -0.09 -16.89 -6.47
CA ILE A 149 0.03 -18.32 -6.66
C ILE A 149 1.50 -18.74 -6.77
N VAL A 150 2.26 -18.06 -7.64
CA VAL A 150 3.69 -18.37 -7.85
C VAL A 150 4.47 -18.16 -6.56
N LEU A 151 4.23 -17.04 -5.87
CA LEU A 151 4.93 -16.71 -4.63
C LEU A 151 4.75 -17.76 -3.54
N ILE A 152 3.50 -18.18 -3.28
CA ILE A 152 3.23 -19.20 -2.24
C ILE A 152 3.87 -20.53 -2.63
N THR A 153 3.78 -20.91 -3.90
CA THR A 153 4.40 -22.13 -4.39
C THR A 153 5.93 -22.10 -4.26
N GLU A 154 6.54 -20.96 -4.56
CA GLU A 154 7.99 -20.78 -4.48
C GLU A 154 8.51 -20.76 -3.03
N ILE A 155 7.86 -19.96 -2.16
CA ILE A 155 8.26 -19.85 -0.73
C ILE A 155 8.13 -21.20 -0.01
N THR A 156 7.08 -21.94 -0.32
CA THR A 156 6.80 -23.20 0.39
C THR A 156 7.45 -24.43 -0.26
N GLY A 157 7.84 -24.34 -1.52
CA GLY A 157 8.37 -25.46 -2.30
C GLY A 157 7.33 -26.55 -2.64
N HIS A 158 6.05 -26.34 -2.28
CA HIS A 158 4.97 -27.31 -2.48
C HIS A 158 4.29 -27.07 -3.86
N LEU A 159 4.82 -27.70 -4.91
CA LEU A 159 4.22 -27.63 -6.26
C LEU A 159 2.80 -28.19 -6.33
N GLU A 160 2.42 -29.06 -5.39
CA GLU A 160 1.10 -29.67 -5.29
C GLU A 160 -0.02 -28.66 -5.07
N VAL A 161 0.28 -27.53 -4.40
CA VAL A 161 -0.71 -26.47 -4.16
C VAL A 161 -0.91 -25.56 -5.36
N PHE A 162 -0.05 -25.64 -6.37
CA PHE A 162 -0.08 -24.74 -7.54
C PHE A 162 -1.41 -24.81 -8.30
N TYR A 163 -1.82 -26.00 -8.73
CA TYR A 163 -3.08 -26.16 -9.47
C TYR A 163 -4.33 -25.82 -8.67
N PRO A 164 -4.49 -26.30 -7.40
CA PRO A 164 -5.60 -25.89 -6.56
C PRO A 164 -5.64 -24.37 -6.34
N SER A 165 -4.49 -23.73 -6.18
CA SER A 165 -4.39 -22.28 -5.99
C SER A 165 -4.83 -21.49 -7.23
N ILE A 166 -4.59 -22.00 -8.45
CA ILE A 166 -5.11 -21.39 -9.68
C ILE A 166 -6.64 -21.38 -9.67
N VAL A 167 -7.25 -22.51 -9.34
CA VAL A 167 -8.71 -22.64 -9.32
C VAL A 167 -9.32 -21.75 -8.23
N VAL A 168 -8.83 -21.88 -7.00
CA VAL A 168 -9.37 -21.12 -5.86
C VAL A 168 -9.05 -19.62 -6.00
N GLY A 169 -7.84 -19.27 -6.44
CA GLY A 169 -7.43 -17.89 -6.72
C GLY A 169 -8.27 -17.25 -7.81
N GLY A 170 -8.52 -17.97 -8.92
CA GLY A 170 -9.39 -17.50 -10.01
C GLY A 170 -10.83 -17.27 -9.56
N LEU A 171 -11.41 -18.21 -8.78
CA LEU A 171 -12.73 -18.04 -8.19
C LEU A 171 -12.76 -16.87 -7.19
N THR A 172 -11.71 -16.72 -6.38
CA THR A 172 -11.59 -15.61 -5.43
C THR A 172 -11.53 -14.28 -6.17
N TYR A 173 -10.76 -14.18 -7.23
CA TYR A 173 -10.70 -13.00 -8.09
C TYR A 173 -12.09 -12.67 -8.64
N TYR A 174 -12.82 -13.64 -9.18
CA TYR A 174 -14.18 -13.46 -9.68
C TYR A 174 -15.14 -12.95 -8.60
N PHE A 175 -15.15 -13.56 -7.39
CA PHE A 175 -16.00 -13.12 -6.29
C PHE A 175 -15.63 -11.72 -5.79
N THR A 176 -14.34 -11.37 -5.75
CA THR A 176 -13.92 -10.02 -5.36
C THR A 176 -14.31 -8.97 -6.39
N GLU A 177 -14.30 -9.28 -7.69
CA GLU A 177 -14.86 -8.41 -8.73
C GLU A 177 -16.37 -8.22 -8.55
N MET A 178 -17.09 -9.30 -8.34
CA MET A 178 -18.53 -9.26 -8.12
C MET A 178 -18.91 -8.42 -6.87
N LEU A 179 -18.08 -8.44 -5.82
CA LEU A 179 -18.25 -7.64 -4.61
C LEU A 179 -17.78 -6.17 -4.79
N GLN A 180 -17.29 -5.79 -5.97
CA GLN A 180 -16.76 -4.46 -6.30
C GLN A 180 -15.70 -3.97 -5.28
N ILE A 181 -14.84 -4.87 -4.84
CA ILE A 181 -13.78 -4.55 -3.90
C ILE A 181 -12.65 -3.91 -4.69
N LYS A 182 -12.25 -2.68 -4.37
CA LYS A 182 -11.03 -2.09 -4.95
C LYS A 182 -9.78 -2.78 -4.39
N PRO A 183 -8.71 -2.94 -5.19
CA PRO A 183 -7.43 -3.45 -4.68
C PRO A 183 -6.92 -2.59 -3.52
N PHE A 184 -6.42 -3.22 -2.46
CA PHE A 184 -5.97 -2.52 -1.25
C PHE A 184 -4.88 -1.47 -1.56
N ASN A 185 -3.94 -1.81 -2.46
CA ASN A 185 -2.88 -0.89 -2.87
C ASN A 185 -3.41 0.35 -3.61
N VAL A 186 -4.47 0.20 -4.42
CA VAL A 186 -5.11 1.33 -5.12
C VAL A 186 -5.80 2.25 -4.12
N ILE A 187 -6.49 1.67 -3.13
CA ILE A 187 -7.13 2.48 -2.09
C ILE A 187 -6.10 3.23 -1.25
N LEU A 188 -4.98 2.58 -0.90
CA LEU A 188 -3.88 3.25 -0.18
C LEU A 188 -3.26 4.39 -0.98
N TYR A 189 -3.10 4.19 -2.28
CA TYR A 189 -2.58 5.21 -3.19
C TYR A 189 -3.55 6.39 -3.30
N ASP A 190 -4.84 6.13 -3.54
CA ASP A 190 -5.89 7.15 -3.58
C ASP A 190 -5.93 7.97 -2.26
N ASP A 191 -5.82 7.28 -1.13
CA ASP A 191 -5.80 7.89 0.20
C ASP A 191 -4.55 8.76 0.42
N MET A 192 -3.38 8.30 -0.01
CA MET A 192 -2.13 9.05 0.09
C MET A 192 -2.16 10.33 -0.74
N ILE A 193 -2.58 10.26 -2.02
CA ILE A 193 -2.66 11.43 -2.90
C ILE A 193 -3.69 12.45 -2.38
N ASN A 194 -4.81 11.96 -1.84
CA ASN A 194 -5.86 12.83 -1.33
C ASN A 194 -5.59 13.36 0.09
N SER A 195 -4.51 12.91 0.74
CA SER A 195 -4.16 13.41 2.06
C SER A 195 -3.80 14.90 2.03
N PRO A 196 -4.23 15.69 3.03
CA PRO A 196 -3.87 17.11 3.10
C PRO A 196 -2.36 17.34 3.10
N ALA A 197 -1.60 16.49 3.81
CA ALA A 197 -0.14 16.57 3.86
C ALA A 197 0.51 16.43 2.47
N PHE A 198 0.05 15.47 1.65
CA PHE A 198 0.56 15.30 0.30
C PHE A 198 0.20 16.50 -0.60
N LYS A 199 -1.01 17.05 -0.42
CA LYS A 199 -1.47 18.21 -1.19
C LYS A 199 -0.75 19.51 -0.81
N GLU A 200 -0.35 19.67 0.47
CA GLU A 200 0.41 20.82 0.94
C GLU A 200 1.91 20.75 0.59
N GLU A 201 2.50 19.53 0.58
CA GLU A 201 3.93 19.35 0.33
C GLU A 201 4.28 19.06 -1.14
N ALA A 202 3.34 18.62 -1.94
CA ALA A 202 3.59 18.26 -3.33
C ALA A 202 3.76 19.50 -4.19
N ARG A 203 4.97 20.00 -4.27
CA ARG A 203 5.39 20.99 -5.26
C ARG A 203 5.85 20.31 -6.53
N TYR A 204 5.34 20.75 -7.63
CA TYR A 204 5.70 20.22 -8.94
C TYR A 204 6.70 21.15 -9.62
N THR A 205 7.77 20.59 -10.17
CA THR A 205 8.75 21.35 -10.94
C THR A 205 8.53 21.12 -12.43
N LEU A 206 8.11 22.16 -13.12
CA LEU A 206 7.99 22.19 -14.56
C LEU A 206 9.27 22.77 -15.16
N SER A 207 9.90 22.07 -16.12
CA SER A 207 11.02 22.57 -16.87
C SER A 207 10.55 23.02 -18.26
N VAL A 208 10.70 24.27 -18.56
CA VAL A 208 10.36 24.86 -19.87
C VAL A 208 11.59 25.45 -20.52
N GLU A 209 11.74 25.24 -21.84
CA GLU A 209 12.83 25.84 -22.63
C GLU A 209 12.39 27.18 -23.23
N VAL A 210 13.17 28.20 -23.04
CA VAL A 210 12.89 29.54 -23.59
C VAL A 210 13.16 29.55 -25.08
N MET A 211 12.12 29.72 -25.89
CA MET A 211 12.25 29.88 -27.34
C MET A 211 12.53 31.33 -27.72
N SER A 212 13.30 31.53 -28.78
CA SER A 212 13.57 32.88 -29.33
C SER A 212 12.26 33.53 -29.76
N GLY A 213 11.99 34.76 -29.28
CA GLY A 213 10.75 35.47 -29.54
C GLY A 213 9.58 35.09 -28.65
N SER A 214 9.76 34.20 -27.69
CA SER A 214 8.74 33.88 -26.67
C SER A 214 8.58 35.02 -25.66
N TYR A 215 7.50 34.93 -24.82
CA TYR A 215 7.27 35.93 -23.77
C TYR A 215 8.42 36.02 -22.76
N LEU A 216 9.12 34.92 -22.52
CA LEU A 216 10.25 34.84 -21.59
C LEU A 216 11.55 35.39 -22.16
N ASP A 217 11.68 35.46 -23.50
CA ASP A 217 12.92 35.89 -24.17
C ASP A 217 13.29 37.33 -23.81
N GLY A 218 14.51 37.50 -23.32
CA GLY A 218 15.09 38.82 -23.00
C GLY A 218 14.59 39.45 -21.70
N LYS A 219 13.66 38.81 -20.96
CA LYS A 219 13.15 39.36 -19.70
C LYS A 219 14.01 38.98 -18.51
N ILE A 220 13.96 39.81 -17.48
CA ILE A 220 14.60 39.55 -16.19
C ILE A 220 13.60 38.77 -15.34
N VAL A 221 14.07 37.70 -14.67
CA VAL A 221 13.22 36.82 -13.86
C VAL A 221 12.41 37.58 -12.82
N ASP A 222 13.00 38.56 -12.15
CA ASP A 222 12.33 39.34 -11.10
C ASP A 222 11.20 40.25 -11.63
N GLU A 223 11.17 40.53 -12.94
CA GLU A 223 10.15 41.35 -13.61
C GLU A 223 9.04 40.51 -14.25
N LEU A 224 9.18 39.18 -14.23
CA LEU A 224 8.19 38.27 -14.80
C LEU A 224 6.93 38.21 -13.94
N ARG A 225 5.79 38.44 -14.60
CA ARG A 225 4.48 38.19 -13.99
C ARG A 225 4.10 36.71 -14.18
N LEU A 226 4.53 35.87 -13.24
CA LEU A 226 4.09 34.49 -13.19
C LEU A 226 2.68 34.38 -12.57
N PRO A 227 1.94 33.34 -12.93
CA PRO A 227 0.69 33.00 -12.21
C PRO A 227 0.93 32.88 -10.71
N GLU A 228 -0.14 33.08 -9.92
CA GLU A 228 -0.06 32.96 -8.47
C GLU A 228 0.48 31.59 -8.06
N ARG A 229 1.35 31.57 -7.05
CA ARG A 229 2.01 30.37 -6.49
C ARG A 229 3.01 29.68 -7.41
N CYS A 230 3.44 30.32 -8.50
CA CYS A 230 4.55 29.87 -9.32
C CYS A 230 5.83 30.61 -8.97
N ILE A 231 6.93 29.88 -8.78
CA ILE A 231 8.24 30.45 -8.46
C ILE A 231 9.30 29.82 -9.38
N ILE A 232 10.13 30.65 -10.01
CA ILE A 232 11.30 30.14 -10.71
C ILE A 232 12.36 29.80 -9.68
N ILE A 233 12.74 28.51 -9.63
CA ILE A 233 13.75 28.02 -8.68
C ILE A 233 15.14 27.97 -9.27
N ASN A 234 15.24 27.82 -10.61
CA ASN A 234 16.53 27.65 -11.28
C ASN A 234 16.46 28.01 -12.75
N VAL A 235 17.58 28.49 -13.31
CA VAL A 235 17.78 28.71 -14.75
C VAL A 235 18.98 27.87 -15.17
N HIS A 236 18.78 26.93 -16.07
CA HIS A 236 19.82 26.05 -16.56
C HIS A 236 20.28 26.56 -17.95
N ARG A 237 21.57 26.98 -18.06
CA ARG A 237 22.21 27.44 -19.27
C ARG A 237 23.59 26.81 -19.41
N ASP A 238 23.95 26.32 -20.57
CA ASP A 238 25.26 25.71 -20.87
C ASP A 238 25.72 24.68 -19.85
N ARG A 239 24.80 23.77 -19.43
CA ARG A 239 25.04 22.74 -18.43
C ARG A 239 25.40 23.28 -17.03
N LYS A 240 25.09 24.55 -16.74
CA LYS A 240 25.29 25.18 -15.43
C LYS A 240 23.96 25.67 -14.89
N ASN A 241 23.78 25.54 -13.58
CA ASN A 241 22.63 26.08 -12.87
C ASN A 241 22.93 27.49 -12.40
N TRP A 242 22.04 28.42 -12.73
CA TRP A 242 22.13 29.81 -12.34
C TRP A 242 20.99 30.15 -11.38
N PRO A 243 21.27 30.89 -10.29
CA PRO A 243 20.22 31.38 -9.41
C PRO A 243 19.27 32.31 -10.21
N PRO A 244 17.95 32.22 -9.99
CA PRO A 244 16.98 32.95 -10.81
C PRO A 244 17.02 34.44 -10.59
N LYS A 245 17.42 34.91 -9.42
CA LYS A 245 17.38 36.32 -9.02
C LYS A 245 18.29 37.22 -9.90
N GLY A 246 17.70 38.20 -10.51
CA GLY A 246 18.41 39.16 -11.40
C GLY A 246 18.83 38.57 -12.75
N GLN A 247 18.49 37.30 -13.03
CA GLN A 247 18.94 36.65 -14.27
C GLN A 247 18.08 37.07 -15.44
N LYS A 248 18.75 37.49 -16.54
CA LYS A 248 18.11 37.72 -17.83
C LYS A 248 17.99 36.39 -18.58
N LEU A 249 16.78 36.04 -18.99
CA LEU A 249 16.49 34.83 -19.75
C LEU A 249 16.89 35.01 -21.22
N MET A 250 17.46 33.96 -21.80
CA MET A 250 17.90 33.91 -23.20
C MET A 250 17.33 32.68 -23.88
N PRO A 251 17.18 32.70 -25.21
CA PRO A 251 16.79 31.49 -25.96
C PRO A 251 17.71 30.30 -25.67
N GLY A 252 17.12 29.13 -25.45
CA GLY A 252 17.84 27.93 -25.07
C GLY A 252 18.02 27.73 -23.55
N ASP A 253 17.62 28.70 -22.72
CA ASP A 253 17.60 28.50 -21.27
C ASP A 253 16.48 27.52 -20.90
N GLN A 254 16.80 26.58 -20.02
CA GLN A 254 15.78 25.74 -19.36
C GLN A 254 15.44 26.37 -18.01
N VAL A 255 14.21 26.81 -17.88
CA VAL A 255 13.69 27.47 -16.68
C VAL A 255 12.90 26.43 -15.88
N GLN A 256 13.31 26.22 -14.63
CA GLN A 256 12.61 25.37 -13.69
C GLN A 256 11.64 26.20 -12.85
N ILE A 257 10.36 25.93 -13.04
CA ILE A 257 9.26 26.63 -12.36
C ILE A 257 8.63 25.65 -11.36
N GLU A 258 8.64 26.03 -10.10
CA GLU A 258 7.97 25.29 -9.03
C GLU A 258 6.55 25.83 -8.87
N MET A 259 5.58 24.93 -8.81
CA MET A 259 4.17 25.24 -8.62
C MET A 259 3.50 24.25 -7.68
N ASP A 260 2.35 24.63 -7.16
CA ASP A 260 1.53 23.73 -6.33
C ASP A 260 0.90 22.63 -7.20
N SER A 261 0.94 21.38 -6.71
CA SER A 261 0.41 20.23 -7.46
C SER A 261 -1.09 20.33 -7.79
N GLN A 262 -1.84 21.13 -7.02
CA GLN A 262 -3.28 21.34 -7.23
C GLN A 262 -3.57 22.20 -8.47
N ASP A 263 -2.64 23.02 -8.87
CA ASP A 263 -2.81 24.01 -9.95
C ASP A 263 -2.20 23.55 -11.28
N ILE A 264 -1.60 22.33 -11.35
CA ILE A 264 -0.92 21.81 -12.55
C ILE A 264 -1.82 21.87 -13.78
N GLU A 265 -3.04 21.34 -13.71
CA GLU A 265 -3.94 21.29 -14.87
C GLU A 265 -4.30 22.66 -15.41
N LYS A 266 -4.35 23.66 -14.53
CA LYS A 266 -4.70 25.05 -14.90
C LYS A 266 -3.52 25.85 -15.37
N LEU A 267 -2.32 25.55 -14.84
CA LEU A 267 -1.13 26.38 -15.03
C LEU A 267 -0.16 25.80 -16.07
N TYR A 268 -0.28 24.52 -16.41
CA TYR A 268 0.62 23.88 -17.37
C TYR A 268 0.61 24.56 -18.74
N GLU A 269 -0.58 24.67 -19.38
CA GLU A 269 -0.68 25.31 -20.69
C GLU A 269 -0.25 26.79 -20.70
N PRO A 270 -0.70 27.64 -19.75
CA PRO A 270 -0.22 29.00 -19.66
C PRO A 270 1.30 29.14 -19.53
N LEU A 271 1.94 28.33 -18.67
CA LEU A 271 3.38 28.37 -18.45
C LEU A 271 4.17 27.90 -19.66
N VAL A 272 3.73 26.84 -20.30
CA VAL A 272 4.34 26.32 -21.54
C VAL A 272 4.18 27.36 -22.68
N SER A 273 3.03 28.00 -22.78
CA SER A 273 2.80 29.06 -23.80
C SER A 273 3.66 30.28 -23.59
N MET A 274 4.03 30.64 -22.36
CA MET A 274 4.96 31.75 -22.09
C MET A 274 6.38 31.45 -22.58
N ALA A 275 6.80 30.20 -22.66
CA ALA A 275 8.11 29.77 -23.12
C ALA A 275 8.16 29.52 -24.64
N ASN A 276 7.03 29.25 -25.27
CA ASN A 276 6.90 28.92 -26.68
C ASN A 276 6.47 30.15 -27.52
N ILE A 277 6.71 30.06 -28.83
CA ILE A 277 6.18 31.02 -29.81
C ILE A 277 4.79 30.51 -30.26
N TYR A 278 3.80 31.36 -30.32
CA TYR A 278 2.53 31.09 -30.98
C TYR A 278 2.68 31.23 -32.49
#